data_6b4668a4802aad27dd5513d97186bfb6
#
_entry.id   6b4668a4802aad27dd5513d97186bfb6
#
_cell.length_a   1.000
_cell.length_b   1.000
_cell.length_c   1.000
_cell.angle_alpha   90.00
_cell.angle_beta   90.00
_cell.angle_gamma   90.00
#
_symmetry.space_group_name_H-M   'P 1'
#
loop_
_entity.id
_entity.type
_entity.pdbx_description
1 polymer ?
#
loop_
_entity_poly.entity_id
_entity_poly.type
_entity_poly.pdbx_seq_one_letter_code
_entity_poly.pdbx_strand_id
1 'polypeptide(L)'
;MDTQPDQPSGADTAPDGSPTSPGQAPQYPAQPQYPAQLQYPAQPQYPGQPMQYPGQPPVIAAAGTGLPQMRPGRVWYLVALAVLLVGVAWIALGLISVDHQVDSFPRAPLPAGGTVALDHSGGYVIYYEGPGASGGLVPRFHVRIAPAAPPAAVGSRGPYASSVTYSFGSHQGRAVLTLQVVRPGRFRVEPTRAPDVPGGSDLAFGSSIAGRVAGTVLPSVGLIFLGITGAIVVGIIRAARVRRGRAQGF
;
A
#
# COMPACT_ATOMS: atom_id res chain seq x y z
N MET A 1 -58.84 11.62 10.40
CA MET A 1 -58.24 11.05 11.63
C MET A 1 -56.74 11.13 11.43
N ASP A 2 -56.22 12.28 11.87
CA ASP A 2 -54.80 12.62 11.81
C ASP A 2 -54.08 11.95 12.94
N THR A 3 -52.97 11.29 12.64
CA THR A 3 -52.03 10.87 13.69
C THR A 3 -50.62 11.26 13.22
N GLN A 4 -50.23 12.43 13.70
CA GLN A 4 -48.87 12.98 13.58
C GLN A 4 -47.98 12.34 14.67
N PRO A 5 -46.83 11.78 14.36
CA PRO A 5 -45.90 11.35 15.40
C PRO A 5 -45.05 12.50 15.91
N ASP A 6 -44.95 12.58 17.25
CA ASP A 6 -44.19 13.50 18.08
C ASP A 6 -42.69 13.56 17.67
N GLN A 7 -42.24 14.82 17.58
CA GLN A 7 -40.80 15.14 17.61
C GLN A 7 -40.34 15.30 19.06
N PRO A 8 -39.24 14.70 19.47
CA PRO A 8 -38.62 15.08 20.73
C PRO A 8 -37.78 16.35 20.55
N SER A 9 -38.18 17.37 21.26
CA SER A 9 -37.45 18.61 21.51
C SER A 9 -36.23 18.33 22.37
N GLY A 10 -35.03 18.33 21.75
CA GLY A 10 -33.75 18.29 22.44
C GLY A 10 -33.30 19.72 22.77
N ALA A 11 -33.33 20.07 24.03
CA ALA A 11 -32.84 21.34 24.55
C ALA A 11 -31.33 21.41 24.44
N ASP A 12 -30.85 22.35 23.63
CA ASP A 12 -29.45 22.79 23.59
C ASP A 12 -29.12 23.51 24.91
N THR A 13 -28.32 22.86 25.75
CA THR A 13 -27.64 23.49 26.88
C THR A 13 -26.25 23.89 26.44
N ALA A 14 -26.07 25.15 26.08
CA ALA A 14 -24.75 25.73 25.84
C ALA A 14 -23.96 25.79 27.16
N PRO A 15 -22.68 25.37 27.16
CA PRO A 15 -21.80 25.62 28.30
C PRO A 15 -21.31 27.06 28.27
N ASP A 16 -21.60 27.73 29.38
CA ASP A 16 -21.18 29.08 29.77
C ASP A 16 -19.63 29.15 29.78
N GLY A 17 -19.08 29.86 28.81
CA GLY A 17 -17.66 30.09 28.68
C GLY A 17 -17.19 31.28 29.51
N SER A 18 -16.88 31.06 30.77
CA SER A 18 -16.18 32.05 31.59
C SER A 18 -14.76 32.29 31.07
N PRO A 19 -14.28 33.52 30.93
CA PRO A 19 -12.93 33.82 30.50
C PRO A 19 -11.92 33.46 31.58
N THR A 20 -11.08 32.49 31.30
CA THR A 20 -9.96 32.09 32.17
C THR A 20 -8.93 33.24 32.14
N SER A 21 -8.60 33.77 33.33
CA SER A 21 -7.50 34.70 33.59
C SER A 21 -6.17 34.28 32.96
N PRO A 22 -5.36 35.25 32.54
CA PRO A 22 -4.03 34.92 32.00
C PRO A 22 -3.17 34.32 33.08
N GLY A 23 -2.85 33.03 32.90
CA GLY A 23 -2.04 32.22 33.79
C GLY A 23 -0.65 32.79 33.97
N GLN A 24 -0.26 32.88 35.22
CA GLN A 24 1.10 33.17 35.66
C GLN A 24 2.09 32.20 34.97
N ALA A 25 3.10 32.79 34.35
CA ALA A 25 4.22 32.02 33.78
C ALA A 25 4.88 31.19 34.91
N PRO A 26 5.22 29.92 34.65
CA PRO A 26 5.92 29.09 35.62
C PRO A 26 7.30 29.72 35.94
N GLN A 27 7.49 30.07 37.24
CA GLN A 27 8.80 30.50 37.75
C GLN A 27 9.71 29.27 37.75
N TYR A 28 10.70 29.26 36.87
CA TYR A 28 11.78 28.30 36.92
C TYR A 28 12.63 28.54 38.18
N PRO A 29 12.97 27.51 38.95
CA PRO A 29 13.90 27.65 40.06
C PRO A 29 15.24 28.13 39.53
N ALA A 30 15.84 29.09 40.24
CA ALA A 30 17.15 29.65 39.92
C ALA A 30 18.18 28.56 39.77
N GLN A 31 18.92 28.56 38.67
CA GLN A 31 20.02 27.63 38.45
C GLN A 31 21.08 27.82 39.53
N PRO A 32 21.62 26.75 40.10
CA PRO A 32 22.72 26.86 41.04
C PRO A 32 23.92 27.46 40.32
N GLN A 33 24.44 28.56 40.90
CA GLN A 33 25.67 29.19 40.44
C GLN A 33 26.82 28.21 40.70
N TYR A 34 27.41 27.71 39.63
CA TYR A 34 28.63 26.94 39.72
C TYR A 34 29.77 27.86 40.24
N PRO A 35 30.56 27.45 41.22
CA PRO A 35 31.71 28.21 41.67
C PRO A 35 32.70 28.40 40.52
N ALA A 36 33.26 29.62 40.44
CA ALA A 36 34.20 30.04 39.43
C ALA A 36 35.30 28.98 39.24
N GLN A 37 35.53 28.61 38.00
CA GLN A 37 36.57 27.65 37.62
C GLN A 37 37.91 28.17 38.15
N LEU A 38 38.53 27.36 38.99
CA LEU A 38 39.91 27.56 39.44
C LEU A 38 40.79 27.66 38.17
N GLN A 39 41.36 28.84 37.94
CA GLN A 39 42.38 29.03 36.91
C GLN A 39 43.55 28.10 37.23
N TYR A 40 43.72 27.05 36.46
CA TYR A 40 44.91 26.24 36.49
C TYR A 40 46.10 27.11 36.05
N PRO A 41 47.21 27.14 36.80
CA PRO A 41 48.40 27.83 36.37
C PRO A 41 48.87 27.24 35.03
N ALA A 42 49.27 28.14 34.13
CA ALA A 42 49.76 27.78 32.80
C ALA A 42 50.92 26.80 32.92
N GLN A 43 50.79 25.64 32.31
CA GLN A 43 51.86 24.65 32.24
C GLN A 43 53.05 25.26 31.48
N PRO A 44 54.26 25.15 31.99
CA PRO A 44 55.46 25.60 31.26
C PRO A 44 55.56 24.78 29.96
N GLN A 45 55.65 25.51 28.84
CA GLN A 45 55.95 24.96 27.53
C GLN A 45 57.38 24.43 27.52
N TYR A 46 57.55 23.13 27.58
CA TYR A 46 58.82 22.48 27.27
C TYR A 46 58.98 22.43 25.75
N PRO A 47 60.09 22.95 25.17
CA PRO A 47 60.37 22.75 23.77
C PRO A 47 60.62 21.28 23.47
N GLY A 48 59.87 20.75 22.51
CA GLY A 48 59.79 19.39 22.05
C GLY A 48 61.08 18.58 21.97
N GLN A 49 61.20 17.66 22.88
CA GLN A 49 61.89 16.40 22.61
C GLN A 49 61.02 15.26 23.15
N PRO A 50 60.73 14.25 22.36
CA PRO A 50 60.10 13.06 22.87
C PRO A 50 61.13 12.29 23.71
N MET A 51 61.04 12.40 25.04
CA MET A 51 61.78 11.48 25.92
C MET A 51 61.19 10.08 25.77
N GLN A 52 61.88 9.23 25.04
CA GLN A 52 61.65 7.80 25.08
C GLN A 52 62.09 7.32 26.47
N TYR A 53 61.16 6.95 27.31
CA TYR A 53 61.43 6.22 28.53
C TYR A 53 61.89 4.82 28.18
N PRO A 54 63.10 4.40 28.63
CA PRO A 54 63.57 3.01 28.49
C PRO A 54 62.67 2.11 29.35
N GLY A 55 61.86 1.27 28.74
CA GLY A 55 61.00 0.32 29.44
C GLY A 55 59.54 0.29 29.05
N GLN A 56 59.07 1.16 28.16
CA GLN A 56 57.73 0.94 27.58
C GLN A 56 57.80 -0.15 26.52
N PRO A 57 56.98 -1.22 26.66
CA PRO A 57 56.85 -2.17 25.59
C PRO A 57 56.38 -1.41 24.33
N PRO A 58 56.86 -1.80 23.11
CA PRO A 58 56.44 -1.16 21.89
C PRO A 58 54.91 -1.17 21.87
N VAL A 59 54.31 0.02 21.83
CA VAL A 59 52.91 0.15 21.52
C VAL A 59 52.77 -0.39 20.11
N ILE A 60 52.46 -1.68 19.99
CA ILE A 60 52.04 -2.25 18.74
C ILE A 60 50.82 -1.42 18.40
N ALA A 61 51.00 -0.43 17.52
CA ALA A 61 49.92 0.27 16.91
C ALA A 61 49.01 -0.86 16.39
N ALA A 62 47.92 -1.10 17.14
CA ALA A 62 46.93 -2.05 16.70
C ALA A 62 46.65 -1.67 15.27
N ALA A 63 47.18 -2.48 14.35
CA ALA A 63 46.89 -2.39 12.95
C ALA A 63 45.38 -2.45 12.91
N GLY A 64 44.74 -1.27 12.90
CA GLY A 64 43.33 -1.13 12.83
C GLY A 64 42.92 -2.03 11.66
N THR A 65 42.21 -3.08 11.96
CA THR A 65 41.47 -3.84 10.97
C THR A 65 40.51 -2.87 10.37
N GLY A 66 41.05 -1.99 9.51
CA GLY A 66 40.30 -1.08 8.69
C GLY A 66 39.43 -1.95 7.80
N LEU A 67 38.23 -2.27 8.30
CA LEU A 67 37.20 -2.77 7.43
C LEU A 67 37.23 -1.89 6.19
N PRO A 68 37.32 -2.47 4.99
CA PRO A 68 37.41 -1.71 3.76
C PRO A 68 36.29 -0.68 3.78
N GLN A 69 36.65 0.60 3.90
CA GLN A 69 35.68 1.70 3.85
C GLN A 69 35.07 1.67 2.45
N MET A 70 33.98 0.89 2.31
CA MET A 70 33.21 0.87 1.08
C MET A 70 32.72 2.30 0.85
N ARG A 71 33.43 2.99 -0.05
CA ARG A 71 32.98 4.30 -0.52
C ARG A 71 31.70 4.06 -1.30
N PRO A 72 30.53 4.56 -0.90
CA PRO A 72 29.34 4.46 -1.72
C PRO A 72 29.60 5.24 -3.01
N GLY A 73 30.07 4.52 -4.01
CA GLY A 73 30.33 5.04 -5.34
C GLY A 73 29.02 5.35 -6.07
N ARG A 74 29.14 5.91 -7.27
CA ARG A 74 27.99 6.14 -8.19
C ARG A 74 27.19 4.88 -8.45
N VAL A 75 27.80 3.70 -8.29
CA VAL A 75 27.18 2.38 -8.45
C VAL A 75 25.95 2.20 -7.56
N TRP A 76 25.95 2.71 -6.33
CA TRP A 76 24.79 2.57 -5.44
C TRP A 76 23.54 3.32 -5.91
N TYR A 77 23.73 4.45 -6.58
CA TYR A 77 22.62 5.16 -7.22
C TYR A 77 22.05 4.39 -8.40
N LEU A 78 22.94 3.72 -9.17
CA LEU A 78 22.51 2.85 -10.26
C LEU A 78 21.73 1.65 -9.73
N VAL A 79 22.15 1.05 -8.60
CA VAL A 79 21.42 -0.04 -7.95
C VAL A 79 20.05 0.43 -7.49
N ALA A 80 19.97 1.58 -6.80
CA ALA A 80 18.69 2.13 -6.35
C ALA A 80 17.75 2.44 -7.53
N LEU A 81 18.29 3.00 -8.61
CA LEU A 81 17.53 3.26 -9.84
C LEU A 81 17.06 1.95 -10.48
N ALA A 82 17.91 0.94 -10.55
CA ALA A 82 17.54 -0.36 -11.11
C ALA A 82 16.39 -1.01 -10.31
N VAL A 83 16.45 -0.98 -8.97
CA VAL A 83 15.38 -1.50 -8.11
C VAL A 83 14.07 -0.75 -8.34
N LEU A 84 14.12 0.57 -8.48
CA LEU A 84 12.95 1.39 -8.78
C LEU A 84 12.36 1.03 -10.15
N LEU A 85 13.18 0.92 -11.18
CA LEU A 85 12.74 0.55 -12.53
C LEU A 85 12.11 -0.85 -12.57
N VAL A 86 12.69 -1.81 -11.85
CA VAL A 86 12.11 -3.16 -11.70
C VAL A 86 10.74 -3.08 -11.04
N GLY A 87 10.58 -2.29 -9.97
CA GLY A 87 9.29 -2.10 -9.31
C GLY A 87 8.23 -1.52 -10.24
N VAL A 88 8.59 -0.50 -11.02
CA VAL A 88 7.68 0.12 -12.01
C VAL A 88 7.33 -0.86 -13.14
N ALA A 89 8.31 -1.57 -13.66
CA ALA A 89 8.08 -2.57 -14.71
C ALA A 89 7.16 -3.70 -14.23
N TRP A 90 7.31 -4.12 -12.97
CA TRP A 90 6.43 -5.13 -12.36
C TRP A 90 4.98 -4.68 -12.28
N ILE A 91 4.74 -3.41 -11.90
CA ILE A 91 3.38 -2.83 -11.89
C ILE A 91 2.81 -2.83 -13.31
N ALA A 92 3.57 -2.36 -14.29
CA ALA A 92 3.10 -2.28 -15.67
C ALA A 92 2.72 -3.66 -16.23
N LEU A 93 3.58 -4.66 -16.03
CA LEU A 93 3.32 -6.05 -16.44
C LEU A 93 2.10 -6.63 -15.70
N GLY A 94 1.92 -6.31 -14.42
CA GLY A 94 0.78 -6.72 -13.63
C GLY A 94 -0.53 -6.15 -14.16
N LEU A 95 -0.57 -4.87 -14.52
CA LEU A 95 -1.76 -4.22 -15.09
C LEU A 95 -2.12 -4.80 -16.46
N ILE A 96 -1.14 -5.02 -17.34
CA ILE A 96 -1.35 -5.69 -18.64
C ILE A 96 -1.92 -7.10 -18.42
N SER A 97 -1.40 -7.84 -17.46
CA SER A 97 -1.89 -9.18 -17.11
C SER A 97 -3.36 -9.18 -16.65
N VAL A 98 -3.77 -8.14 -15.89
CA VAL A 98 -5.16 -7.99 -15.44
C VAL A 98 -6.08 -7.65 -16.62
N ASP A 99 -5.65 -6.78 -17.53
CA ASP A 99 -6.39 -6.42 -18.73
C ASP A 99 -6.70 -7.66 -19.59
N HIS A 100 -5.68 -8.42 -19.96
CA HIS A 100 -5.86 -9.69 -20.68
C HIS A 100 -6.76 -10.69 -19.95
N GLN A 101 -6.70 -10.71 -18.61
CA GLN A 101 -7.56 -11.59 -17.84
C GLN A 101 -9.03 -11.16 -17.92
N VAL A 102 -9.31 -9.86 -17.83
CA VAL A 102 -10.68 -9.34 -17.94
C VAL A 102 -11.26 -9.63 -19.32
N ASP A 103 -10.46 -9.49 -20.37
CA ASP A 103 -10.87 -9.83 -21.73
C ASP A 103 -11.24 -11.33 -21.87
N SER A 104 -10.54 -12.20 -21.16
CA SER A 104 -10.77 -13.64 -21.19
C SER A 104 -11.96 -14.14 -20.36
N PHE A 105 -12.63 -13.28 -19.61
CA PHE A 105 -13.76 -13.71 -18.80
C PHE A 105 -14.89 -14.27 -19.66
N PRO A 106 -15.41 -15.49 -19.37
CA PRO A 106 -16.63 -15.96 -19.99
C PRO A 106 -17.79 -15.04 -19.64
N ARG A 107 -18.57 -14.64 -20.65
CA ARG A 107 -19.67 -13.70 -20.51
C ARG A 107 -21.00 -14.35 -20.85
N ALA A 108 -22.04 -13.97 -20.13
CA ALA A 108 -23.42 -14.33 -20.43
C ALA A 108 -24.23 -13.03 -20.62
N PRO A 109 -24.85 -12.83 -21.82
CA PRO A 109 -25.60 -11.60 -22.10
C PRO A 109 -26.84 -11.48 -21.21
N LEU A 110 -27.17 -10.24 -20.83
CA LEU A 110 -28.38 -9.89 -20.12
C LEU A 110 -29.32 -9.13 -21.07
N PRO A 111 -30.63 -9.37 -21.01
CA PRO A 111 -31.36 -10.32 -20.16
C PRO A 111 -31.48 -11.74 -20.76
N ALA A 112 -30.86 -12.02 -21.92
CA ALA A 112 -31.04 -13.29 -22.62
C ALA A 112 -30.51 -14.51 -21.88
N GLY A 113 -29.45 -14.36 -21.08
CA GLY A 113 -28.74 -15.47 -20.48
C GLY A 113 -27.88 -16.23 -21.49
N GLY A 114 -27.32 -17.36 -21.06
CA GLY A 114 -26.45 -18.16 -21.93
C GLY A 114 -25.78 -19.32 -21.22
N THR A 115 -24.85 -19.94 -21.93
CA THR A 115 -23.99 -20.97 -21.35
C THR A 115 -22.55 -20.47 -21.25
N VAL A 116 -21.96 -20.57 -20.09
CA VAL A 116 -20.58 -20.23 -19.81
C VAL A 116 -19.77 -21.48 -19.46
N ALA A 117 -18.51 -21.51 -19.91
CA ALA A 117 -17.56 -22.52 -19.50
C ALA A 117 -16.74 -21.99 -18.34
N LEU A 118 -16.68 -22.72 -17.22
CA LEU A 118 -15.86 -22.41 -16.07
C LEU A 118 -14.88 -23.56 -15.90
N ASP A 119 -13.62 -23.29 -16.25
CA ASP A 119 -12.58 -24.33 -16.44
C ASP A 119 -11.87 -24.75 -15.18
N HIS A 120 -12.08 -24.05 -14.05
CA HIS A 120 -11.44 -24.32 -12.79
C HIS A 120 -12.46 -24.53 -11.68
N SER A 121 -12.13 -25.37 -10.70
CA SER A 121 -12.82 -25.39 -9.42
C SER A 121 -12.37 -24.22 -8.56
N GLY A 122 -13.22 -23.75 -7.66
CA GLY A 122 -12.89 -22.66 -6.73
C GLY A 122 -13.87 -21.50 -6.77
N GLY A 123 -13.46 -20.40 -6.17
CA GLY A 123 -14.27 -19.19 -6.07
C GLY A 123 -14.23 -18.34 -7.33
N TYR A 124 -15.38 -18.07 -7.89
CA TYR A 124 -15.58 -17.08 -8.95
C TYR A 124 -16.29 -15.86 -8.40
N VAL A 125 -15.96 -14.71 -8.95
CA VAL A 125 -16.71 -13.48 -8.78
C VAL A 125 -17.48 -13.20 -10.07
N ILE A 126 -18.75 -12.87 -9.93
CA ILE A 126 -19.61 -12.51 -11.04
C ILE A 126 -19.70 -11.00 -11.07
N TYR A 127 -19.33 -10.42 -12.19
CA TYR A 127 -19.34 -8.99 -12.42
C TYR A 127 -20.50 -8.64 -13.35
N TYR A 128 -21.22 -7.60 -13.01
CA TYR A 128 -22.13 -6.95 -13.92
C TYR A 128 -21.33 -5.99 -14.80
N GLU A 129 -21.31 -6.21 -16.10
CA GLU A 129 -20.75 -5.31 -17.10
C GLU A 129 -21.91 -4.64 -17.84
N GLY A 130 -21.95 -3.32 -17.82
CA GLY A 130 -23.01 -2.58 -18.49
C GLY A 130 -23.10 -1.13 -18.04
N PRO A 131 -24.04 -0.36 -18.60
CA PRO A 131 -24.26 1.02 -18.22
C PRO A 131 -24.48 1.17 -16.72
N GLY A 132 -23.78 2.12 -16.10
CA GLY A 132 -23.85 2.39 -14.65
C GLY A 132 -22.99 1.49 -13.76
N ALA A 133 -22.29 0.50 -14.29
CA ALA A 133 -21.43 -0.39 -13.49
C ALA A 133 -20.37 0.37 -12.71
N SER A 134 -19.71 1.35 -13.31
CA SER A 134 -18.71 2.21 -12.67
C SER A 134 -19.32 3.23 -11.72
N GLY A 135 -20.54 3.71 -11.97
CA GLY A 135 -21.26 4.70 -11.17
C GLY A 135 -21.97 4.13 -9.93
N GLY A 136 -21.92 2.83 -9.72
CA GLY A 136 -22.49 2.19 -8.54
C GLY A 136 -23.97 1.82 -8.63
N LEU A 137 -24.64 2.14 -9.69
CA LEU A 137 -26.04 1.77 -9.94
C LEU A 137 -26.07 0.44 -10.68
N VAL A 138 -26.25 -0.66 -9.96
CA VAL A 138 -26.47 -1.96 -10.55
C VAL A 138 -27.99 -2.19 -10.62
N PRO A 139 -28.55 -2.51 -11.80
CA PRO A 139 -29.95 -2.85 -11.89
C PRO A 139 -30.29 -4.07 -11.05
N ARG A 140 -31.51 -4.14 -10.58
CA ARG A 140 -31.97 -5.30 -9.79
C ARG A 140 -32.24 -6.46 -10.74
N PHE A 141 -31.49 -7.52 -10.61
CA PHE A 141 -31.72 -8.76 -11.35
C PHE A 141 -31.52 -9.97 -10.46
N HIS A 142 -32.18 -11.06 -10.84
CA HIS A 142 -31.98 -12.37 -10.22
C HIS A 142 -31.48 -13.32 -11.29
N VAL A 143 -30.47 -14.10 -10.96
CA VAL A 143 -29.87 -15.03 -11.89
C VAL A 143 -29.86 -16.41 -11.27
N ARG A 144 -30.30 -17.41 -12.02
CA ARG A 144 -30.11 -18.82 -11.70
C ARG A 144 -28.90 -19.33 -12.46
N ILE A 145 -28.00 -19.97 -11.76
CA ILE A 145 -26.82 -20.61 -12.36
C ILE A 145 -26.91 -22.09 -12.03
N ALA A 146 -26.96 -22.93 -13.05
CA ALA A 146 -27.10 -24.37 -12.91
C ALA A 146 -26.11 -25.10 -13.83
N PRO A 147 -25.63 -26.29 -13.46
CA PRO A 147 -24.84 -27.13 -14.36
C PRO A 147 -25.62 -27.39 -15.66
N ALA A 148 -24.97 -27.20 -16.81
CA ALA A 148 -25.59 -27.53 -18.11
C ALA A 148 -25.50 -29.03 -18.43
N ALA A 149 -24.45 -29.68 -17.94
CA ALA A 149 -24.24 -31.14 -18.07
C ALA A 149 -23.29 -31.65 -16.97
N PRO A 150 -23.40 -32.92 -16.58
CA PRO A 150 -22.39 -33.59 -15.72
C PRO A 150 -21.00 -33.56 -16.42
N PRO A 151 -19.89 -33.49 -15.66
CA PRO A 151 -19.78 -33.56 -14.21
C PRO A 151 -19.85 -32.21 -13.49
N ALA A 152 -20.18 -31.11 -14.17
CA ALA A 152 -20.21 -29.75 -13.62
C ALA A 152 -21.05 -29.68 -12.33
N ALA A 153 -20.57 -28.98 -11.31
CA ALA A 153 -21.28 -28.82 -10.06
C ALA A 153 -21.01 -27.46 -9.41
N VAL A 154 -22.07 -26.83 -8.93
CA VAL A 154 -22.04 -25.57 -8.18
C VAL A 154 -22.17 -25.87 -6.70
N GLY A 155 -21.37 -25.22 -5.90
CA GLY A 155 -21.49 -25.18 -4.44
C GLY A 155 -22.32 -23.99 -3.95
N SER A 156 -21.76 -23.21 -3.03
CA SER A 156 -22.41 -22.02 -2.49
C SER A 156 -22.38 -20.85 -3.48
N ARG A 157 -23.38 -19.99 -3.38
CA ARG A 157 -23.39 -18.67 -4.00
C ARG A 157 -23.90 -17.64 -3.01
N GLY A 158 -23.46 -16.41 -3.14
CA GLY A 158 -23.89 -15.33 -2.27
C GLY A 158 -23.65 -13.95 -2.87
N PRO A 159 -24.17 -12.91 -2.26
CA PRO A 159 -23.83 -11.55 -2.66
C PRO A 159 -22.33 -11.29 -2.44
N TYR A 160 -21.76 -10.46 -3.29
CA TYR A 160 -20.39 -10.03 -3.08
C TYR A 160 -20.34 -9.01 -1.92
N ALA A 161 -19.52 -9.28 -0.90
CA ALA A 161 -19.55 -8.55 0.36
C ALA A 161 -18.98 -7.12 0.30
N SER A 162 -18.30 -6.75 -0.79
CA SER A 162 -17.69 -5.45 -0.95
C SER A 162 -17.99 -4.84 -2.32
N SER A 163 -17.82 -3.51 -2.46
CA SER A 163 -18.00 -2.84 -3.73
C SER A 163 -16.69 -2.79 -4.50
N VAL A 164 -16.46 -3.74 -5.40
CA VAL A 164 -15.33 -3.74 -6.31
C VAL A 164 -15.80 -3.41 -7.69
N THR A 165 -15.26 -2.35 -8.28
CA THR A 165 -15.46 -1.97 -9.67
C THR A 165 -14.15 -2.06 -10.43
N TYR A 166 -14.22 -2.29 -11.71
CA TYR A 166 -13.07 -2.21 -12.60
C TYR A 166 -13.42 -1.48 -13.90
N SER A 167 -12.39 -0.94 -14.52
CA SER A 167 -12.47 -0.35 -15.85
C SER A 167 -11.14 -0.66 -16.55
N PHE A 168 -11.17 -1.62 -17.47
CA PHE A 168 -10.03 -2.06 -18.26
C PHE A 168 -10.44 -2.17 -19.72
N GLY A 169 -9.68 -1.55 -20.61
CA GLY A 169 -9.98 -1.52 -22.02
C GLY A 169 -11.42 -1.02 -22.29
N SER A 170 -12.21 -1.82 -22.99
CA SER A 170 -13.63 -1.55 -23.26
C SER A 170 -14.59 -2.08 -22.18
N HIS A 171 -14.08 -2.76 -21.16
CA HIS A 171 -14.88 -3.42 -20.14
C HIS A 171 -14.94 -2.62 -18.86
N GLN A 172 -16.16 -2.40 -18.38
CA GLN A 172 -16.42 -1.79 -17.09
C GLN A 172 -17.38 -2.69 -16.32
N GLY A 173 -16.96 -3.12 -15.15
CA GLY A 173 -17.74 -4.06 -14.39
C GLY A 173 -17.75 -3.78 -12.89
N ARG A 174 -18.78 -4.30 -12.22
CA ARG A 174 -18.94 -4.28 -10.78
C ARG A 174 -19.22 -5.67 -10.25
N ALA A 175 -18.49 -6.07 -9.23
CA ALA A 175 -18.72 -7.34 -8.54
C ALA A 175 -20.09 -7.34 -7.86
N VAL A 176 -20.91 -8.36 -8.16
CA VAL A 176 -22.28 -8.47 -7.65
C VAL A 176 -22.53 -9.76 -6.87
N LEU A 177 -21.94 -10.85 -7.29
CA LEU A 177 -22.14 -12.16 -6.70
C LEU A 177 -20.82 -12.92 -6.59
N THR A 178 -20.80 -13.88 -5.65
CA THR A 178 -19.78 -14.93 -5.54
C THR A 178 -20.38 -16.26 -5.90
N LEU A 179 -19.61 -17.10 -6.56
CA LEU A 179 -19.98 -18.45 -6.94
C LEU A 179 -18.84 -19.40 -6.61
N GLN A 180 -19.16 -20.48 -5.89
CA GLN A 180 -18.20 -21.56 -5.64
C GLN A 180 -18.46 -22.69 -6.65
N VAL A 181 -17.50 -22.92 -7.54
CA VAL A 181 -17.53 -24.04 -8.47
C VAL A 181 -16.84 -25.25 -7.82
N VAL A 182 -17.58 -26.33 -7.65
CA VAL A 182 -17.05 -27.58 -7.06
C VAL A 182 -16.38 -28.43 -8.13
N ARG A 183 -17.00 -28.53 -9.30
CA ARG A 183 -16.45 -29.21 -10.46
C ARG A 183 -16.58 -28.32 -11.69
N PRO A 184 -15.49 -28.15 -12.44
CA PRO A 184 -15.50 -27.35 -13.66
C PRO A 184 -16.41 -27.94 -14.73
N GLY A 185 -16.80 -27.11 -15.68
CA GLY A 185 -17.66 -27.51 -16.79
C GLY A 185 -18.51 -26.39 -17.35
N ARG A 186 -19.59 -26.74 -18.04
CA ARG A 186 -20.52 -25.78 -18.62
C ARG A 186 -21.66 -25.49 -17.67
N PHE A 187 -21.97 -24.20 -17.51
CA PHE A 187 -23.05 -23.74 -16.64
C PHE A 187 -24.02 -22.88 -17.45
N ARG A 188 -25.30 -23.13 -17.23
CA ARG A 188 -26.38 -22.33 -17.81
C ARG A 188 -26.69 -21.18 -16.86
N VAL A 189 -26.72 -19.98 -17.42
CA VAL A 189 -27.02 -18.73 -16.74
C VAL A 189 -28.39 -18.26 -17.21
N GLU A 190 -29.37 -18.26 -16.33
CA GLU A 190 -30.75 -17.88 -16.62
C GLU A 190 -31.16 -16.68 -15.77
N PRO A 191 -31.29 -15.49 -16.35
CA PRO A 191 -31.86 -14.35 -15.66
C PRO A 191 -33.36 -14.60 -15.40
N THR A 192 -33.79 -14.59 -14.14
CA THR A 192 -35.17 -14.85 -13.76
C THR A 192 -36.00 -13.59 -13.58
N ARG A 193 -35.35 -12.47 -13.26
CA ARG A 193 -35.94 -11.13 -13.19
C ARG A 193 -34.87 -10.11 -13.56
N ALA A 194 -35.06 -9.46 -14.70
CA ALA A 194 -34.15 -8.42 -15.16
C ALA A 194 -34.93 -7.31 -15.95
N PRO A 195 -35.99 -6.74 -15.34
CA PRO A 195 -36.85 -5.81 -16.07
C PRO A 195 -36.13 -4.51 -16.44
N ASP A 196 -35.19 -4.08 -15.64
CA ASP A 196 -34.54 -2.78 -15.76
C ASP A 196 -33.08 -2.88 -16.26
N VAL A 197 -32.68 -4.03 -16.81
CA VAL A 197 -31.31 -4.22 -17.31
C VAL A 197 -31.19 -3.58 -18.70
N PRO A 198 -30.32 -2.60 -18.88
CA PRO A 198 -30.09 -1.99 -20.19
C PRO A 198 -29.56 -3.00 -21.20
N GLY A 199 -29.91 -2.82 -22.47
CA GLY A 199 -29.33 -3.61 -23.55
C GLY A 199 -27.81 -3.46 -23.61
N GLY A 200 -27.13 -4.54 -24.02
CA GLY A 200 -25.66 -4.58 -24.06
C GLY A 200 -24.99 -4.76 -22.69
N SER A 201 -25.75 -5.26 -21.72
CA SER A 201 -25.20 -5.66 -20.43
C SER A 201 -24.85 -7.14 -20.42
N ASP A 202 -23.76 -7.50 -19.72
CA ASP A 202 -23.27 -8.86 -19.59
C ASP A 202 -23.00 -9.23 -18.12
N LEU A 203 -23.00 -10.52 -17.85
CA LEU A 203 -22.43 -11.09 -16.62
C LEU A 203 -21.10 -11.74 -16.95
N ALA A 204 -20.01 -11.16 -16.46
CA ALA A 204 -18.68 -11.71 -16.62
C ALA A 204 -18.31 -12.56 -15.41
N PHE A 205 -17.73 -13.73 -15.67
CA PHE A 205 -17.34 -14.70 -14.66
C PHE A 205 -15.82 -14.74 -14.57
N GLY A 206 -15.26 -14.30 -13.43
CA GLY A 206 -13.82 -14.23 -13.29
C GLY A 206 -13.34 -14.51 -11.88
N SER A 207 -12.04 -14.58 -11.72
CA SER A 207 -11.42 -14.60 -10.39
C SER A 207 -11.48 -13.21 -9.74
N SER A 208 -11.22 -13.14 -8.43
CA SER A 208 -11.17 -11.87 -7.72
C SER A 208 -10.07 -10.95 -8.28
N ILE A 209 -10.49 -9.93 -9.03
CA ILE A 209 -9.57 -8.88 -9.55
C ILE A 209 -8.88 -8.17 -8.38
N ALA A 210 -9.62 -7.87 -7.30
CA ALA A 210 -9.08 -7.21 -6.12
C ALA A 210 -7.91 -7.98 -5.51
N GLY A 211 -8.03 -9.31 -5.37
CA GLY A 211 -6.96 -10.15 -4.85
C GLY A 211 -5.72 -10.15 -5.73
N ARG A 212 -5.91 -10.19 -7.04
CA ARG A 212 -4.78 -10.17 -7.99
C ARG A 212 -4.08 -8.82 -8.04
N VAL A 213 -4.84 -7.73 -8.08
CA VAL A 213 -4.28 -6.37 -8.02
C VAL A 213 -3.50 -6.18 -6.72
N ALA A 214 -4.07 -6.56 -5.58
CA ALA A 214 -3.38 -6.48 -4.29
C ALA A 214 -2.07 -7.31 -4.30
N GLY A 215 -2.11 -8.54 -4.82
CA GLY A 215 -0.93 -9.41 -4.92
C GLY A 215 0.18 -8.87 -5.82
N THR A 216 -0.15 -8.02 -6.80
CA THR A 216 0.83 -7.39 -7.68
C THR A 216 1.33 -6.06 -7.12
N VAL A 217 0.42 -5.23 -6.62
CA VAL A 217 0.73 -3.85 -6.19
C VAL A 217 1.51 -3.84 -4.87
N LEU A 218 1.12 -4.64 -3.89
CA LEU A 218 1.76 -4.60 -2.57
C LEU A 218 3.28 -4.90 -2.60
N PRO A 219 3.76 -5.95 -3.28
CA PRO A 219 5.19 -6.19 -3.40
C PRO A 219 5.92 -5.08 -4.16
N SER A 220 5.28 -4.52 -5.20
CA SER A 220 5.87 -3.45 -6.01
C SER A 220 6.05 -2.16 -5.22
N VAL A 221 5.07 -1.80 -4.41
CA VAL A 221 5.16 -0.64 -3.51
C VAL A 221 6.31 -0.84 -2.53
N GLY A 222 6.47 -2.04 -1.96
CA GLY A 222 7.60 -2.38 -1.10
C GLY A 222 8.96 -2.19 -1.78
N LEU A 223 9.11 -2.65 -3.02
CA LEU A 223 10.33 -2.48 -3.81
C LEU A 223 10.64 -1.01 -4.11
N ILE A 224 9.63 -0.23 -4.47
CA ILE A 224 9.78 1.21 -4.73
C ILE A 224 10.23 1.94 -3.45
N PHE A 225 9.59 1.67 -2.31
CA PHE A 225 10.00 2.24 -1.03
C PHE A 225 11.44 1.86 -0.66
N LEU A 226 11.83 0.61 -0.86
CA LEU A 226 13.19 0.15 -0.62
C LEU A 226 14.20 0.90 -1.49
N GLY A 227 13.90 1.09 -2.78
CA GLY A 227 14.73 1.85 -3.71
C GLY A 227 14.90 3.31 -3.29
N ILE A 228 13.81 3.98 -2.94
CA ILE A 228 13.83 5.38 -2.50
C ILE A 228 14.59 5.52 -1.18
N THR A 229 14.28 4.68 -0.19
CA THR A 229 14.96 4.70 1.11
C THR A 229 16.46 4.46 0.96
N GLY A 230 16.85 3.49 0.14
CA GLY A 230 18.25 3.23 -0.19
C GLY A 230 18.96 4.44 -0.78
N ALA A 231 18.34 5.13 -1.74
CA ALA A 231 18.89 6.34 -2.35
C ALA A 231 19.07 7.47 -1.34
N ILE A 232 18.09 7.68 -0.44
CA ILE A 232 18.14 8.70 0.61
C ILE A 232 19.28 8.39 1.59
N VAL A 233 19.40 7.16 2.07
CA VAL A 233 20.46 6.75 3.01
C VAL A 233 21.84 6.97 2.40
N VAL A 234 22.04 6.57 1.15
CA VAL A 234 23.30 6.80 0.43
C VAL A 234 23.59 8.30 0.29
N GLY A 235 22.57 9.09 0.00
CA GLY A 235 22.67 10.56 -0.08
C GLY A 235 23.10 11.20 1.24
N ILE A 236 22.50 10.80 2.35
CA ILE A 236 22.84 11.31 3.71
C ILE A 236 24.27 10.93 4.08
N ILE A 237 24.68 9.67 3.88
CA ILE A 237 26.03 9.21 4.17
C ILE A 237 27.07 10.02 3.38
N ARG A 238 26.78 10.29 2.11
CA ARG A 238 27.66 11.10 1.26
C ARG A 238 27.75 12.54 1.73
N ALA A 239 26.62 13.17 2.03
CA ALA A 239 26.58 14.55 2.54
C ALA A 239 27.33 14.71 3.87
N ALA A 240 27.16 13.77 4.79
CA ALA A 240 27.88 13.75 6.08
C ALA A 240 29.39 13.64 5.90
N ARG A 241 29.85 12.84 4.94
CA ARG A 241 31.30 12.70 4.66
C ARG A 241 31.91 13.96 4.05
N VAL A 242 31.20 14.59 3.12
CA VAL A 242 31.66 15.87 2.51
C VAL A 242 31.82 16.95 3.57
N ARG A 243 30.88 17.05 4.53
CA ARG A 243 30.97 18.00 5.66
C ARG A 243 32.16 17.73 6.56
N ARG A 244 32.45 16.47 6.91
CA ARG A 244 33.61 16.11 7.74
C ARG A 244 34.95 16.42 7.05
N GLY A 245 35.05 16.17 5.73
CA GLY A 245 36.25 16.50 4.97
C GLY A 245 36.56 18.01 4.93
N ARG A 246 35.52 18.85 4.90
CA ARG A 246 35.69 20.33 4.97
C ARG A 246 36.10 20.82 6.35
N ALA A 247 35.68 20.17 7.41
CA ALA A 247 36.02 20.54 8.78
C ALA A 247 37.47 20.16 9.19
N GLN A 248 38.14 19.30 8.43
CA GLN A 248 39.53 18.85 8.70
C GLN A 248 40.56 19.54 7.79
N GLY A 249 40.13 20.44 6.91
CA GLY A 249 40.98 21.12 5.94
C GLY A 249 41.37 22.54 6.33
N PHE A 250 41.26 22.94 7.63
CA PHE A 250 41.77 24.20 8.19
C PHE A 250 42.84 23.93 9.22
#